data_a496ef5f84c0277b5048b3b87a5a8263
#
_entry.id   a496ef5f84c0277b5048b3b87a5a8263
#
_cell.length_a   1.000
_cell.length_b   1.000
_cell.length_c   1.000
_cell.angle_alpha   90.00
_cell.angle_beta   90.00
_cell.angle_gamma   90.00
#
_symmetry.space_group_name_H-M   'P 1'
#
loop_
_entity.id
_entity.type
_entity.pdbx_description
1 polymer ?
#
loop_
_entity_poly.entity_id
_entity_poly.type
_entity_poly.pdbx_seq_one_letter_code
_entity_poly.pdbx_strand_id
1 'polypeptide(L)'
;KRQHQGRFLDDILNGIYSICEETAWQLPAHNSYIRDTPQLILPDVTRPVMDLFACETGALLACAAYLLEEEFNAVSPFILTCIEDNLKRRILLPYLTAHFWWMGHDDEPMCNWTVWCTQNVLLTTFLMPWSVEMSSRLSSPVRTFCGNAPLFLPENTSDTVVTLQAILHKAAESCDYFLKDYGNDGCCEEGAQYYRHAGLCLYGAMTVLNTVTDCHFDTLFRWDKVKNIASYILNVHVNDKYYFNFADCSPIAGRAGVREYLFGKATGQEDLCLFAAKDFQAGQGQLVTDEVNGGNLFYRMQTVFHYEELMKQDTSGTLSHLSLIHISEPTRPEPIS
;
A
#
# COMPACT_ATOMS: atom_id res chain seq x y z
N LYS A 1 20.14 0.72 -9.11
CA LYS A 1 21.54 0.82 -8.62
C LYS A 1 22.44 -0.36 -9.04
N ARG A 2 22.00 -1.62 -9.13
CA ARG A 2 22.89 -2.76 -9.50
C ARG A 2 23.56 -2.65 -10.87
N GLN A 3 22.99 -1.91 -11.81
CA GLN A 3 23.56 -1.66 -13.16
C GLN A 3 23.40 -0.21 -13.60
N HIS A 4 23.41 0.72 -12.63
CA HIS A 4 23.23 2.13 -12.95
C HIS A 4 24.42 2.65 -13.75
N GLN A 5 24.15 2.93 -15.04
CA GLN A 5 25.08 3.55 -15.97
C GLN A 5 24.50 4.86 -16.52
N GLY A 6 23.51 5.44 -15.86
CA GLY A 6 22.81 6.64 -16.32
C GLY A 6 21.88 6.45 -17.53
N ARG A 7 21.83 5.24 -18.09
CA ARG A 7 21.17 4.97 -19.39
C ARG A 7 19.69 5.38 -19.47
N PHE A 8 18.97 5.32 -18.35
CA PHE A 8 17.54 5.62 -18.31
C PHE A 8 17.21 6.91 -17.55
N LEU A 9 18.23 7.69 -17.16
CA LEU A 9 18.02 8.86 -16.33
C LEU A 9 17.16 9.91 -17.03
N ASP A 10 17.43 10.16 -18.31
CA ASP A 10 16.67 11.13 -19.10
C ASP A 10 15.20 10.71 -19.25
N ASP A 11 14.93 9.41 -19.49
CA ASP A 11 13.57 8.89 -19.60
C ASP A 11 12.84 9.02 -18.26
N ILE A 12 13.52 8.73 -17.13
CA ILE A 12 12.95 8.87 -15.78
C ILE A 12 12.64 10.35 -15.51
N LEU A 13 13.54 11.27 -15.82
CA LEU A 13 13.32 12.71 -15.64
C LEU A 13 12.15 13.22 -16.48
N ASN A 14 12.08 12.82 -17.76
CA ASN A 14 10.96 13.15 -18.62
C ASN A 14 9.63 12.63 -18.05
N GLY A 15 9.62 11.39 -17.54
CA GLY A 15 8.44 10.81 -16.87
C GLY A 15 8.03 11.57 -15.62
N ILE A 16 8.98 11.94 -14.75
CA ILE A 16 8.73 12.73 -13.55
C ILE A 16 8.11 14.09 -13.89
N TYR A 17 8.71 14.82 -14.85
CA TYR A 17 8.19 16.12 -15.24
C TYR A 17 6.81 16.00 -15.89
N SER A 18 6.58 15.01 -16.74
CA SER A 18 5.26 14.76 -17.32
C SER A 18 4.20 14.53 -16.24
N ILE A 19 4.51 13.71 -15.23
CA ILE A 19 3.62 13.46 -14.09
C ILE A 19 3.38 14.74 -13.27
N CYS A 20 4.41 15.53 -13.02
CA CYS A 20 4.30 16.78 -12.26
C CYS A 20 3.51 17.87 -13.00
N GLU A 21 3.51 17.85 -14.33
CA GLU A 21 2.76 18.78 -15.18
C GLU A 21 1.29 18.39 -15.37
N GLU A 22 0.89 17.14 -15.06
CA GLU A 22 -0.50 16.74 -15.12
C GLU A 22 -1.39 17.66 -14.27
N THR A 23 -2.58 18.00 -14.79
CA THR A 23 -3.54 18.86 -14.10
C THR A 23 -4.00 18.25 -12.78
N ALA A 24 -4.24 16.94 -12.76
CA ALA A 24 -4.67 16.17 -11.61
C ALA A 24 -4.14 14.74 -11.71
N TRP A 25 -3.97 14.07 -10.56
CA TRP A 25 -3.51 12.68 -10.51
C TRP A 25 -4.63 11.67 -10.31
N GLN A 26 -5.80 12.13 -9.81
CA GLN A 26 -6.97 11.27 -9.70
C GLN A 26 -7.59 10.99 -11.06
N LEU A 27 -8.30 9.87 -11.18
CA LEU A 27 -9.08 9.56 -12.37
C LEU A 27 -10.27 10.52 -12.52
N PRO A 28 -10.72 10.82 -13.75
CA PRO A 28 -11.94 11.60 -14.00
C PRO A 28 -13.19 11.03 -13.32
N ALA A 29 -13.24 9.71 -13.12
CA ALA A 29 -14.31 9.03 -12.38
C ALA A 29 -14.31 9.33 -10.88
N HIS A 30 -13.26 9.99 -10.34
CA HIS A 30 -13.07 10.26 -8.92
C HIS A 30 -12.93 11.76 -8.61
N ASN A 31 -13.48 12.63 -9.46
CA ASN A 31 -13.39 14.10 -9.30
C ASN A 31 -14.30 14.66 -8.19
N SER A 32 -14.89 13.85 -7.33
CA SER A 32 -15.72 14.28 -6.22
C SER A 32 -15.15 13.85 -4.87
N TYR A 33 -15.33 14.68 -3.85
CA TYR A 33 -15.02 14.34 -2.45
C TYR A 33 -16.02 13.37 -1.83
N ILE A 34 -17.20 13.23 -2.46
CA ILE A 34 -18.31 12.43 -1.96
C ILE A 34 -18.42 11.18 -2.84
N ARG A 35 -18.43 10.04 -2.19
CA ARG A 35 -18.59 8.74 -2.83
C ARG A 35 -19.93 8.66 -3.57
N ASP A 36 -19.92 7.98 -4.71
CA ASP A 36 -21.11 7.61 -5.49
C ASP A 36 -22.00 8.82 -5.91
N THR A 37 -21.39 9.99 -6.08
CA THR A 37 -22.06 11.19 -6.61
C THR A 37 -21.66 11.46 -8.06
N PRO A 38 -22.46 12.25 -8.81
CA PRO A 38 -22.05 12.71 -10.13
C PRO A 38 -20.69 13.40 -10.07
N GLN A 39 -19.79 12.97 -10.94
CA GLN A 39 -18.44 13.50 -10.98
C GLN A 39 -18.37 14.81 -11.75
N LEU A 40 -17.47 15.70 -11.36
CA LEU A 40 -17.14 16.88 -12.14
C LEU A 40 -16.50 16.46 -13.46
N ILE A 41 -16.84 17.16 -14.56
CA ILE A 41 -16.26 16.89 -15.88
C ILE A 41 -14.75 17.17 -15.90
N LEU A 42 -14.33 18.21 -15.17
CA LEU A 42 -12.93 18.59 -15.01
C LEU A 42 -12.57 18.59 -13.53
N PRO A 43 -11.30 18.30 -13.19
CA PRO A 43 -10.83 18.35 -11.81
C PRO A 43 -10.82 19.80 -11.30
N ASP A 44 -11.16 19.99 -10.02
CA ASP A 44 -10.91 21.24 -9.33
C ASP A 44 -9.47 21.26 -8.82
N VAL A 45 -8.60 21.97 -9.53
CA VAL A 45 -7.17 22.07 -9.20
C VAL A 45 -6.90 22.81 -7.88
N THR A 46 -7.88 23.56 -7.37
CA THR A 46 -7.76 24.25 -6.06
C THR A 46 -8.06 23.34 -4.90
N ARG A 47 -8.69 22.20 -5.17
CA ARG A 47 -9.10 21.17 -4.20
C ARG A 47 -8.72 19.78 -4.70
N PRO A 48 -7.44 19.40 -4.68
CA PRO A 48 -7.01 18.10 -5.15
C PRO A 48 -7.72 16.95 -4.43
N VAL A 49 -8.23 16.00 -5.19
CA VAL A 49 -8.84 14.78 -4.66
C VAL A 49 -7.78 13.70 -4.54
N MET A 50 -7.75 13.01 -3.42
CA MET A 50 -6.88 11.87 -3.18
C MET A 50 -7.68 10.58 -3.41
N ASP A 51 -7.46 9.98 -4.55
CA ASP A 51 -7.93 8.64 -4.89
C ASP A 51 -6.75 7.64 -4.86
N LEU A 52 -6.99 6.41 -5.26
CA LEU A 52 -5.98 5.35 -5.35
C LEU A 52 -4.80 5.78 -6.22
N PHE A 53 -5.08 6.38 -7.38
CA PHE A 53 -4.05 6.74 -8.37
C PHE A 53 -3.24 7.95 -7.94
N ALA A 54 -3.86 8.94 -7.32
CA ALA A 54 -3.15 10.08 -6.74
C ALA A 54 -2.19 9.61 -5.63
N CYS A 55 -2.65 8.72 -4.74
CA CYS A 55 -1.81 8.17 -3.67
C CYS A 55 -0.66 7.31 -4.22
N GLU A 56 -0.91 6.45 -5.22
CA GLU A 56 0.14 5.64 -5.85
C GLU A 56 1.16 6.51 -6.61
N THR A 57 0.69 7.55 -7.29
CA THR A 57 1.57 8.50 -7.97
C THR A 57 2.50 9.20 -6.97
N GLY A 58 1.96 9.60 -5.81
CA GLY A 58 2.77 10.16 -4.72
C GLY A 58 3.86 9.20 -4.25
N ALA A 59 3.48 7.95 -3.97
CA ALA A 59 4.43 6.92 -3.54
C ALA A 59 5.48 6.61 -4.62
N LEU A 60 5.09 6.58 -5.91
CA LEU A 60 6.01 6.38 -7.02
C LEU A 60 7.08 7.47 -7.08
N LEU A 61 6.67 8.74 -7.01
CA LEU A 61 7.59 9.88 -7.05
C LEU A 61 8.52 9.89 -5.82
N ALA A 62 8.00 9.62 -4.63
CA ALA A 62 8.79 9.53 -3.41
C ALA A 62 9.82 8.39 -3.48
N CYS A 63 9.43 7.20 -3.98
CA CYS A 63 10.35 6.08 -4.20
C CYS A 63 11.45 6.43 -5.23
N ALA A 64 11.09 7.11 -6.32
CA ALA A 64 12.05 7.52 -7.33
C ALA A 64 13.04 8.54 -6.75
N ALA A 65 12.56 9.53 -6.00
CA ALA A 65 13.38 10.50 -5.31
C ALA A 65 14.34 9.83 -4.31
N TYR A 66 13.86 8.90 -3.49
CA TYR A 66 14.69 8.13 -2.56
C TYR A 66 15.80 7.34 -3.24
N LEU A 67 15.47 6.67 -4.34
CA LEU A 67 16.43 5.82 -5.05
C LEU A 67 17.49 6.61 -5.82
N LEU A 68 17.15 7.78 -6.33
CA LEU A 68 17.94 8.55 -7.29
C LEU A 68 18.27 9.96 -6.79
N GLU A 69 18.25 10.18 -5.46
CA GLU A 69 18.53 11.49 -4.86
C GLU A 69 19.86 12.07 -5.33
N GLU A 70 20.93 11.26 -5.31
CA GLU A 70 22.27 11.69 -5.72
C GLU A 70 22.32 12.02 -7.20
N GLU A 71 21.71 11.18 -8.04
CA GLU A 71 21.66 11.37 -9.49
C GLU A 71 20.83 12.60 -9.88
N PHE A 72 19.72 12.82 -9.21
CA PHE A 72 18.87 14.00 -9.44
C PHE A 72 19.60 15.27 -9.04
N ASN A 73 20.23 15.31 -7.88
CA ASN A 73 21.04 16.46 -7.43
C ASN A 73 22.24 16.73 -8.35
N ALA A 74 22.83 15.70 -8.95
CA ALA A 74 23.92 15.85 -9.90
C ALA A 74 23.46 16.51 -11.21
N VAL A 75 22.21 16.31 -11.63
CA VAL A 75 21.61 16.96 -12.80
C VAL A 75 21.13 18.37 -12.44
N SER A 76 20.27 18.46 -11.43
CA SER A 76 19.74 19.74 -10.92
C SER A 76 19.03 19.56 -9.57
N PRO A 77 19.30 20.41 -8.57
CA PRO A 77 18.57 20.38 -7.30
C PRO A 77 17.08 20.70 -7.47
N PHE A 78 16.70 21.36 -8.56
CA PHE A 78 15.29 21.71 -8.84
C PHE A 78 14.41 20.50 -9.14
N ILE A 79 14.97 19.33 -9.45
CA ILE A 79 14.21 18.10 -9.67
C ILE A 79 13.52 17.68 -8.36
N LEU A 80 14.28 17.58 -7.27
CA LEU A 80 13.73 17.25 -5.96
C LEU A 80 12.77 18.32 -5.45
N THR A 81 13.05 19.59 -5.69
CA THR A 81 12.15 20.71 -5.35
C THR A 81 10.82 20.59 -6.09
N CYS A 82 10.83 20.24 -7.37
CA CYS A 82 9.61 20.04 -8.16
C CYS A 82 8.78 18.87 -7.61
N ILE A 83 9.42 17.74 -7.28
CA ILE A 83 8.75 16.59 -6.69
C ILE A 83 8.16 16.99 -5.32
N GLU A 84 8.95 17.62 -4.45
CA GLU A 84 8.54 18.05 -3.11
C GLU A 84 7.29 18.94 -3.15
N ASP A 85 7.28 19.96 -4.02
CA ASP A 85 6.14 20.87 -4.15
C ASP A 85 4.87 20.13 -4.59
N ASN A 86 4.99 19.22 -5.55
CA ASN A 86 3.86 18.44 -6.02
C ASN A 86 3.34 17.50 -4.93
N LEU A 87 4.21 16.78 -4.22
CA LEU A 87 3.83 15.88 -3.13
C LEU A 87 3.18 16.64 -1.97
N LYS A 88 3.74 17.78 -1.61
CA LYS A 88 3.17 18.65 -0.57
C LYS A 88 1.76 19.09 -0.96
N ARG A 89 1.59 19.66 -2.15
CA ARG A 89 0.34 20.27 -2.60
C ARG A 89 -0.75 19.25 -2.91
N ARG A 90 -0.39 18.08 -3.46
CA ARG A 90 -1.35 17.10 -3.97
C ARG A 90 -1.63 15.93 -3.01
N ILE A 91 -0.72 15.66 -2.07
CA ILE A 91 -0.82 14.54 -1.13
C ILE A 91 -0.86 15.02 0.31
N LEU A 92 0.22 15.64 0.85
CA LEU A 92 0.32 15.89 2.28
C LEU A 92 -0.69 16.92 2.78
N LEU A 93 -0.84 18.06 2.08
CA LEU A 93 -1.81 19.08 2.49
C LEU A 93 -3.24 18.57 2.39
N PRO A 94 -3.72 18.00 1.27
CA PRO A 94 -5.07 17.44 1.22
C PRO A 94 -5.30 16.35 2.25
N TYR A 95 -4.32 15.47 2.50
CA TYR A 95 -4.44 14.43 3.52
C TYR A 95 -4.70 14.97 4.91
N LEU A 96 -4.07 16.09 5.27
CA LEU A 96 -4.21 16.70 6.59
C LEU A 96 -5.41 17.64 6.70
N THR A 97 -5.80 18.30 5.60
CA THR A 97 -6.80 19.38 5.63
C THR A 97 -8.20 18.95 5.18
N ALA A 98 -8.30 17.85 4.43
CA ALA A 98 -9.56 17.31 3.98
C ALA A 98 -9.86 15.97 4.64
N HIS A 99 -11.13 15.62 4.67
CA HIS A 99 -11.58 14.28 5.01
C HIS A 99 -12.11 13.62 3.75
N PHE A 100 -11.44 12.56 3.32
CA PHE A 100 -11.90 11.73 2.22
C PHE A 100 -12.69 10.55 2.78
N TRP A 101 -13.76 10.14 2.13
CA TRP A 101 -14.63 9.07 2.60
C TRP A 101 -13.89 7.78 2.99
N TRP A 102 -12.79 7.46 2.30
CA TRP A 102 -11.99 6.26 2.56
C TRP A 102 -11.12 6.36 3.83
N MET A 103 -11.00 7.52 4.44
CA MET A 103 -10.22 7.69 5.68
C MET A 103 -10.89 7.08 6.90
N GLY A 104 -12.19 6.85 6.85
CA GLY A 104 -12.99 6.32 7.92
C GLY A 104 -13.61 7.41 8.81
N HIS A 105 -14.85 7.19 9.19
CA HIS A 105 -15.60 8.07 10.11
C HIS A 105 -16.71 7.26 10.77
N ASP A 106 -16.82 7.33 12.09
CA ASP A 106 -17.86 6.68 12.90
C ASP A 106 -18.15 5.22 12.48
N ASP A 107 -19.35 4.94 11.98
CA ASP A 107 -19.79 3.62 11.56
C ASP A 107 -19.81 3.41 10.04
N GLU A 108 -19.19 4.32 9.27
CA GLU A 108 -19.05 4.12 7.82
C GLU A 108 -18.28 2.85 7.51
N PRO A 109 -18.81 1.95 6.65
CA PRO A 109 -18.09 0.75 6.27
C PRO A 109 -16.87 1.09 5.40
N MET A 110 -15.73 0.51 5.77
CA MET A 110 -14.47 0.69 5.06
C MET A 110 -14.27 -0.37 3.98
N CYS A 111 -13.44 -0.05 2.99
CA CYS A 111 -13.04 -0.98 1.95
C CYS A 111 -11.54 -0.91 1.70
N ASN A 112 -11.06 -1.61 0.68
CA ASN A 112 -9.64 -1.66 0.30
C ASN A 112 -8.99 -0.28 0.10
N TRP A 113 -9.74 0.74 -0.36
CA TRP A 113 -9.25 2.10 -0.54
C TRP A 113 -8.61 2.65 0.74
N THR A 114 -9.18 2.35 1.89
CA THR A 114 -8.71 2.85 3.18
C THR A 114 -7.23 2.53 3.40
N VAL A 115 -6.86 1.28 3.32
CA VAL A 115 -5.48 0.84 3.55
C VAL A 115 -4.59 1.03 2.34
N TRP A 116 -5.13 0.98 1.14
CA TRP A 116 -4.38 1.22 -0.09
C TRP A 116 -3.90 2.68 -0.18
N CYS A 117 -4.79 3.64 0.01
CA CYS A 117 -4.41 5.06 0.06
C CYS A 117 -3.51 5.35 1.26
N THR A 118 -3.84 4.85 2.46
CA THR A 118 -3.05 5.08 3.68
C THR A 118 -1.62 4.57 3.52
N GLN A 119 -1.41 3.36 3.03
CA GLN A 119 -0.07 2.81 2.76
C GLN A 119 0.73 3.74 1.84
N ASN A 120 0.13 4.20 0.74
CA ASN A 120 0.81 5.04 -0.23
C ASN A 120 1.11 6.45 0.30
N VAL A 121 0.25 7.01 1.15
CA VAL A 121 0.54 8.27 1.86
C VAL A 121 1.72 8.10 2.82
N LEU A 122 1.77 7.00 3.57
CA LEU A 122 2.90 6.70 4.44
C LEU A 122 4.20 6.53 3.64
N LEU A 123 4.17 5.80 2.53
CA LEU A 123 5.33 5.67 1.64
C LEU A 123 5.78 7.02 1.09
N THR A 124 4.84 7.87 0.64
CA THR A 124 5.14 9.23 0.20
C THR A 124 5.84 10.03 1.28
N THR A 125 5.32 9.95 2.50
CA THR A 125 5.83 10.72 3.64
C THR A 125 7.23 10.32 4.05
N PHE A 126 7.52 9.01 4.11
CA PHE A 126 8.74 8.49 4.73
C PHE A 126 9.84 8.10 3.73
N LEU A 127 9.54 8.00 2.44
CA LEU A 127 10.55 7.75 1.42
C LEU A 127 11.06 9.03 0.75
N MET A 128 10.27 10.12 0.71
CA MET A 128 10.73 11.37 0.12
C MET A 128 11.92 11.95 0.90
N PRO A 129 13.06 12.26 0.25
CA PRO A 129 14.15 13.02 0.85
C PRO A 129 13.75 14.51 0.90
N TRP A 130 12.99 14.89 1.91
CA TRP A 130 12.48 16.25 2.08
C TRP A 130 13.63 17.26 2.24
N SER A 131 13.44 18.47 1.72
CA SER A 131 14.36 19.59 1.96
C SER A 131 14.55 19.85 3.47
N VAL A 132 15.65 20.49 3.84
CA VAL A 132 15.94 20.84 5.24
C VAL A 132 14.80 21.66 5.86
N GLU A 133 14.23 22.60 5.10
CA GLU A 133 13.10 23.40 5.53
C GLU A 133 11.87 22.53 5.79
N MET A 134 11.51 21.66 4.88
CA MET A 134 10.37 20.77 5.03
C MET A 134 10.61 19.74 6.13
N SER A 135 11.81 19.17 6.23
CA SER A 135 12.18 18.23 7.28
C SER A 135 12.08 18.85 8.67
N SER A 136 12.47 20.12 8.83
CA SER A 136 12.33 20.84 10.10
C SER A 136 10.87 21.06 10.48
N ARG A 137 10.00 21.33 9.51
CA ARG A 137 8.55 21.46 9.73
C ARG A 137 7.89 20.14 10.10
N LEU A 138 8.26 19.05 9.42
CA LEU A 138 7.78 17.71 9.71
C LEU A 138 8.23 17.19 11.08
N SER A 139 9.43 17.54 11.50
CA SER A 139 10.06 17.08 12.75
C SER A 139 9.78 17.98 13.96
N SER A 140 9.11 19.10 13.76
CA SER A 140 8.77 20.02 14.88
C SER A 140 7.93 19.30 15.91
N PRO A 141 8.37 19.22 17.18
CA PRO A 141 7.59 18.55 18.21
C PRO A 141 6.28 19.30 18.39
N VAL A 142 5.17 18.62 18.12
CA VAL A 142 3.87 19.09 18.59
C VAL A 142 3.95 19.08 20.12
N ARG A 143 4.04 20.24 20.72
CA ARG A 143 3.94 20.37 22.17
C ARG A 143 2.56 19.87 22.59
N THR A 144 2.56 18.78 23.32
CA THR A 144 1.45 18.20 24.07
C THR A 144 0.51 17.28 23.28
N PHE A 145 0.82 15.99 23.28
CA PHE A 145 -0.20 14.95 23.27
C PHE A 145 -0.80 14.84 24.67
N CYS A 146 -1.79 15.64 24.98
CA CYS A 146 -2.76 15.40 26.03
C CYS A 146 -4.05 16.10 25.65
N GLY A 147 -5.04 15.32 25.23
CA GLY A 147 -6.45 15.67 25.20
C GLY A 147 -6.84 16.78 24.20
N ASN A 148 -7.66 16.42 23.22
CA ASN A 148 -8.58 17.30 22.48
C ASN A 148 -8.03 18.66 21.99
N ALA A 149 -6.83 18.70 21.45
CA ALA A 149 -6.43 19.85 20.64
C ALA A 149 -6.98 19.61 19.22
N PRO A 150 -7.98 20.39 18.76
CA PRO A 150 -8.38 20.33 17.37
C PRO A 150 -7.16 20.64 16.50
N LEU A 151 -7.03 19.91 15.38
CA LEU A 151 -6.08 20.25 14.33
C LEU A 151 -6.52 21.59 13.73
N PHE A 152 -6.18 22.71 14.41
CA PHE A 152 -6.37 24.03 13.86
C PHE A 152 -5.28 24.26 12.82
N LEU A 153 -5.65 24.06 11.58
CA LEU A 153 -4.92 24.64 10.48
C LEU A 153 -5.26 26.15 10.49
N PRO A 154 -4.25 27.01 10.51
CA PRO A 154 -4.52 28.45 10.40
C PRO A 154 -5.24 28.73 9.10
N GLU A 155 -6.20 29.64 9.11
CA GLU A 155 -7.01 30.06 7.95
C GLU A 155 -6.15 30.58 6.78
N ASN A 156 -4.88 30.87 7.03
CA ASN A 156 -3.89 31.22 6.01
C ASN A 156 -3.03 30.01 5.67
N THR A 157 -3.24 29.44 4.50
CA THR A 157 -2.56 28.27 3.94
C THR A 157 -1.04 28.39 3.81
N SER A 158 -0.45 29.57 4.01
CA SER A 158 1.00 29.81 3.96
C SER A 158 1.77 29.22 5.16
N ASP A 159 1.10 29.00 6.30
CA ASP A 159 1.73 28.56 7.54
C ASP A 159 1.25 27.17 8.04
N THR A 160 0.69 26.35 7.15
CA THR A 160 0.23 25.03 7.52
C THR A 160 1.40 24.13 7.93
N VAL A 161 1.51 23.88 9.23
CA VAL A 161 2.51 22.96 9.77
C VAL A 161 2.06 21.54 9.49
N VAL A 162 2.67 20.93 8.47
CA VAL A 162 2.56 19.50 8.23
C VAL A 162 3.42 18.79 9.26
N THR A 163 2.84 18.01 10.17
CA THR A 163 3.59 17.26 11.16
C THR A 163 3.56 15.78 10.88
N LEU A 164 4.69 15.09 11.04
CA LEU A 164 4.76 13.62 10.95
C LEU A 164 3.79 12.95 11.91
N GLN A 165 3.63 13.51 13.11
CA GLN A 165 2.71 12.99 14.11
C GLN A 165 1.26 13.02 13.65
N ALA A 166 0.82 14.12 13.01
CA ALA A 166 -0.54 14.22 12.49
C ALA A 166 -0.78 13.21 11.37
N ILE A 167 0.21 12.98 10.48
CA ILE A 167 0.13 11.98 9.43
C ILE A 167 0.06 10.56 10.04
N LEU A 168 0.92 10.26 10.99
CA LEU A 168 0.95 8.95 11.66
C LEU A 168 -0.35 8.67 12.41
N HIS A 169 -0.86 9.65 13.15
CA HIS A 169 -2.12 9.52 13.89
C HIS A 169 -3.28 9.21 12.93
N LYS A 170 -3.43 10.02 11.89
CA LYS A 170 -4.51 9.85 10.90
C LYS A 170 -4.39 8.53 10.14
N ALA A 171 -3.16 8.09 9.83
CA ALA A 171 -2.93 6.80 9.21
C ALA A 171 -3.27 5.62 10.12
N ALA A 172 -2.92 5.71 11.41
CA ALA A 172 -3.28 4.70 12.40
C ALA A 172 -4.80 4.62 12.59
N GLU A 173 -5.49 5.77 12.70
CA GLU A 173 -6.96 5.81 12.77
C GLU A 173 -7.62 5.16 11.55
N SER A 174 -7.14 5.46 10.33
CA SER A 174 -7.66 4.83 9.12
C SER A 174 -7.47 3.31 9.12
N CYS A 175 -6.32 2.82 9.61
CA CYS A 175 -6.10 1.39 9.77
C CYS A 175 -7.04 0.77 10.83
N ASP A 176 -7.32 1.48 11.92
CA ASP A 176 -8.25 1.02 12.95
C ASP A 176 -9.69 0.93 12.41
N TYR A 177 -10.15 1.92 11.64
CA TYR A 177 -11.45 1.87 10.97
C TYR A 177 -11.54 0.67 10.02
N PHE A 178 -10.51 0.44 9.21
CA PHE A 178 -10.47 -0.72 8.32
C PHE A 178 -10.50 -2.03 9.10
N LEU A 179 -9.70 -2.17 10.16
CA LEU A 179 -9.67 -3.36 11.01
C LEU A 179 -10.98 -3.58 11.75
N LYS A 180 -11.70 -2.52 12.14
CA LYS A 180 -13.01 -2.62 12.79
C LYS A 180 -14.00 -3.39 11.90
N ASP A 181 -14.04 -3.05 10.63
CA ASP A 181 -15.02 -3.59 9.68
C ASP A 181 -14.58 -4.93 9.05
N TYR A 182 -13.29 -5.20 9.00
CA TYR A 182 -12.79 -6.48 8.49
C TYR A 182 -13.21 -7.65 9.38
N GLY A 183 -13.63 -8.77 8.79
CA GLY A 183 -14.05 -9.95 9.54
C GLY A 183 -12.94 -10.55 10.41
N ASN A 184 -13.29 -11.13 11.56
CA ASN A 184 -12.33 -11.81 12.43
C ASN A 184 -11.74 -13.08 11.81
N ASP A 185 -12.42 -13.65 10.82
CA ASP A 185 -11.96 -14.78 10.01
C ASP A 185 -10.90 -14.40 8.97
N GLY A 186 -10.68 -13.10 8.76
CA GLY A 186 -9.73 -12.56 7.82
C GLY A 186 -10.17 -12.63 6.36
N CYS A 187 -11.44 -12.93 6.09
CA CYS A 187 -11.96 -13.02 4.72
C CYS A 187 -11.95 -11.65 4.02
N CYS A 188 -11.37 -11.61 2.83
CA CYS A 188 -11.48 -10.44 1.95
C CYS A 188 -12.81 -10.54 1.18
N GLU A 189 -13.72 -9.60 1.41
CA GLU A 189 -15.07 -9.60 0.82
C GLU A 189 -15.04 -9.54 -0.71
N GLU A 190 -14.02 -8.89 -1.29
CA GLU A 190 -13.82 -8.75 -2.73
C GLU A 190 -13.06 -9.93 -3.36
N GLY A 191 -12.65 -10.92 -2.58
CA GLY A 191 -11.97 -12.13 -3.07
C GLY A 191 -10.44 -12.01 -3.15
N ALA A 192 -9.81 -13.10 -3.63
CA ALA A 192 -8.35 -13.27 -3.63
C ALA A 192 -7.60 -12.18 -4.42
N GLN A 193 -8.16 -11.68 -5.52
CA GLN A 193 -7.53 -10.65 -6.33
C GLN A 193 -7.37 -9.34 -5.56
N TYR A 194 -8.43 -8.91 -4.88
CA TYR A 194 -8.44 -7.67 -4.11
C TYR A 194 -7.83 -7.80 -2.71
N TYR A 195 -7.60 -9.01 -2.21
CA TYR A 195 -6.79 -9.25 -1.02
C TYR A 195 -5.45 -8.49 -1.07
N ARG A 196 -4.84 -8.39 -2.26
CA ARG A 196 -3.56 -7.70 -2.47
C ARG A 196 -3.66 -6.18 -2.26
N HIS A 197 -4.86 -5.64 -2.43
CA HIS A 197 -5.17 -4.23 -2.23
C HIS A 197 -5.80 -3.94 -0.86
N ALA A 198 -6.27 -4.98 -0.17
CA ALA A 198 -6.82 -4.94 1.17
C ALA A 198 -5.79 -5.45 2.21
N GLY A 199 -5.71 -6.75 2.42
CA GLY A 199 -4.85 -7.37 3.44
C GLY A 199 -3.37 -7.04 3.29
N LEU A 200 -2.82 -7.07 2.05
CA LEU A 200 -1.41 -6.75 1.83
C LEU A 200 -1.12 -5.24 1.91
N CYS A 201 -2.08 -4.36 1.62
CA CYS A 201 -1.91 -2.93 1.85
C CYS A 201 -2.00 -2.58 3.34
N LEU A 202 -2.89 -3.26 4.08
CA LEU A 202 -2.88 -3.18 5.55
C LEU A 202 -1.52 -3.57 6.11
N TYR A 203 -0.97 -4.73 5.69
CA TYR A 203 0.37 -5.16 6.09
C TYR A 203 1.43 -4.10 5.77
N GLY A 204 1.38 -3.51 4.57
CA GLY A 204 2.31 -2.46 4.16
C GLY A 204 2.20 -1.21 5.05
N ALA A 205 0.98 -0.73 5.32
CA ALA A 205 0.74 0.40 6.22
C ALA A 205 1.24 0.11 7.64
N MET A 206 0.87 -1.05 8.21
CA MET A 206 1.33 -1.49 9.53
C MET A 206 2.85 -1.59 9.62
N THR A 207 3.51 -2.08 8.56
CA THR A 207 4.97 -2.21 8.52
C THR A 207 5.64 -0.84 8.54
N VAL A 208 5.15 0.12 7.76
CA VAL A 208 5.70 1.49 7.79
C VAL A 208 5.47 2.11 9.16
N LEU A 209 4.24 2.08 9.69
CA LEU A 209 3.92 2.57 11.03
C LEU A 209 4.84 1.98 12.09
N ASN A 210 5.01 0.66 12.09
CA ASN A 210 5.87 -0.03 13.05
C ASN A 210 7.34 0.39 12.93
N THR A 211 7.85 0.50 11.69
CA THR A 211 9.25 0.87 11.43
C THR A 211 9.56 2.29 11.91
N VAL A 212 8.68 3.25 11.63
CA VAL A 212 8.92 4.67 11.92
C VAL A 212 8.60 5.06 13.38
N THR A 213 7.99 4.16 14.14
CA THR A 213 7.68 4.34 15.56
C THR A 213 8.48 3.41 16.48
N ASP A 214 9.63 2.96 16.02
CA ASP A 214 10.54 2.10 16.80
C ASP A 214 9.83 0.84 17.35
N CYS A 215 9.13 0.13 16.46
CA CYS A 215 8.41 -1.11 16.75
C CYS A 215 7.23 -0.98 17.75
N HIS A 216 6.65 0.22 17.88
CA HIS A 216 5.53 0.44 18.78
C HIS A 216 4.31 -0.44 18.47
N PHE A 217 4.10 -0.77 17.20
CA PHE A 217 2.98 -1.57 16.72
C PHE A 217 3.27 -3.06 16.53
N ASP A 218 4.43 -3.56 17.00
CA ASP A 218 4.85 -4.95 16.79
C ASP A 218 3.82 -5.98 17.29
N THR A 219 3.11 -5.66 18.37
CA THR A 219 2.10 -6.55 18.95
C THR A 219 0.91 -6.80 18.02
N LEU A 220 0.60 -5.89 17.09
CA LEU A 220 -0.52 -6.05 16.15
C LEU A 220 -0.34 -7.25 15.23
N PHE A 221 0.90 -7.57 14.83
CA PHE A 221 1.18 -8.73 13.99
C PHE A 221 0.88 -10.07 14.67
N ARG A 222 0.69 -10.07 15.99
CA ARG A 222 0.36 -11.26 16.79
C ARG A 222 -1.15 -11.43 17.01
N TRP A 223 -1.98 -10.44 16.64
CA TRP A 223 -3.42 -10.55 16.78
C TRP A 223 -3.98 -11.62 15.85
N ASP A 224 -4.91 -12.42 16.36
CA ASP A 224 -5.50 -13.51 15.58
C ASP A 224 -6.20 -12.99 14.32
N LYS A 225 -6.91 -11.87 14.40
CA LYS A 225 -7.49 -11.21 13.22
C LYS A 225 -6.45 -10.92 12.15
N VAL A 226 -5.30 -10.34 12.51
CA VAL A 226 -4.23 -10.00 11.56
C VAL A 226 -3.61 -11.27 10.96
N LYS A 227 -3.42 -12.32 11.76
CA LYS A 227 -2.98 -13.62 11.28
C LYS A 227 -3.99 -14.25 10.31
N ASN A 228 -5.27 -14.15 10.63
CA ASN A 228 -6.33 -14.65 9.76
C ASN A 228 -6.38 -13.88 8.43
N ILE A 229 -6.23 -12.56 8.46
CA ILE A 229 -6.08 -11.74 7.26
C ILE A 229 -4.87 -12.21 6.44
N ALA A 230 -3.71 -12.44 7.06
CA ALA A 230 -2.52 -12.89 6.38
C ALA A 230 -2.72 -14.25 5.69
N SER A 231 -3.34 -15.22 6.38
CA SER A 231 -3.54 -16.57 5.88
C SER A 231 -4.74 -16.73 4.94
N TYR A 232 -5.57 -15.71 4.76
CA TYR A 232 -6.75 -15.77 3.91
C TYR A 232 -6.44 -16.33 2.50
N ILE A 233 -5.34 -15.89 1.90
CA ILE A 233 -4.95 -16.30 0.54
C ILE A 233 -4.72 -17.81 0.42
N LEU A 234 -4.27 -18.46 1.50
CA LEU A 234 -4.13 -19.93 1.56
C LEU A 234 -5.48 -20.62 1.54
N ASN A 235 -6.48 -20.05 2.25
CA ASN A 235 -7.80 -20.62 2.39
C ASN A 235 -8.58 -20.64 1.08
N VAL A 236 -8.33 -19.67 0.20
CA VAL A 236 -9.05 -19.52 -1.07
C VAL A 236 -8.24 -19.97 -2.28
N HIS A 237 -7.01 -20.45 -2.09
CA HIS A 237 -6.18 -21.01 -3.16
C HIS A 237 -6.66 -22.39 -3.57
N VAL A 238 -6.78 -22.62 -4.86
CA VAL A 238 -7.20 -23.91 -5.44
C VAL A 238 -6.01 -24.68 -5.96
N ASN A 239 -5.33 -24.12 -6.93
CA ASN A 239 -4.15 -24.73 -7.57
C ASN A 239 -3.49 -23.72 -8.51
N ASP A 240 -2.16 -23.71 -8.60
CA ASP A 240 -1.38 -22.84 -9.48
C ASP A 240 -1.81 -21.36 -9.31
N LYS A 241 -2.39 -20.73 -10.33
CA LYS A 241 -2.89 -19.36 -10.31
C LYS A 241 -4.38 -19.27 -10.01
N TYR A 242 -5.04 -20.38 -9.72
CA TYR A 242 -6.48 -20.46 -9.55
C TYR A 242 -6.88 -20.30 -8.08
N TYR A 243 -7.91 -19.51 -7.87
CA TYR A 243 -8.50 -19.20 -6.58
C TYR A 243 -10.02 -19.32 -6.65
N PHE A 244 -10.68 -19.42 -5.51
CA PHE A 244 -12.13 -19.30 -5.45
C PHE A 244 -12.56 -17.94 -6.01
N ASN A 245 -13.40 -17.99 -7.06
CA ASN A 245 -13.88 -16.78 -7.72
C ASN A 245 -15.26 -16.40 -7.20
N PHE A 246 -15.28 -15.44 -6.32
CA PHE A 246 -16.49 -14.77 -5.86
C PHE A 246 -16.25 -13.26 -5.83
N ALA A 247 -17.31 -12.46 -5.70
CA ALA A 247 -17.28 -11.01 -5.78
C ALA A 247 -16.46 -10.54 -7.01
N ASP A 248 -15.49 -9.68 -6.83
CA ASP A 248 -14.70 -9.09 -7.91
C ASP A 248 -13.45 -9.90 -8.26
N CYS A 249 -13.39 -11.17 -7.85
CA CYS A 249 -12.25 -12.03 -8.09
C CYS A 249 -12.40 -12.85 -9.39
N SER A 250 -11.43 -12.73 -10.29
CA SER A 250 -11.25 -13.67 -11.39
C SER A 250 -10.84 -15.04 -10.86
N PRO A 251 -11.21 -16.15 -11.53
CA PRO A 251 -10.68 -17.49 -11.19
C PRO A 251 -9.14 -17.54 -11.24
N ILE A 252 -8.51 -16.69 -12.04
CA ILE A 252 -7.06 -16.54 -12.10
C ILE A 252 -6.69 -15.21 -11.43
N ALA A 253 -6.17 -15.31 -10.21
CA ALA A 253 -5.77 -14.13 -9.43
C ALA A 253 -4.24 -13.97 -9.31
N GLY A 254 -3.47 -14.70 -10.11
CA GLY A 254 -2.01 -14.61 -10.16
C GLY A 254 -1.30 -15.43 -9.06
N ARG A 255 0.00 -15.22 -8.90
CA ARG A 255 0.83 -15.94 -7.92
C ARG A 255 1.09 -15.11 -6.69
N ALA A 256 1.25 -15.76 -5.55
CA ALA A 256 1.80 -15.15 -4.35
C ALA A 256 3.29 -14.84 -4.54
N GLY A 257 3.78 -13.89 -3.78
CA GLY A 257 5.16 -13.43 -3.91
C GLY A 257 5.72 -12.84 -2.62
N VAL A 258 6.55 -11.82 -2.78
CA VAL A 258 7.31 -11.26 -1.68
C VAL A 258 6.44 -10.65 -0.57
N ARG A 259 5.31 -10.04 -0.93
CA ARG A 259 4.44 -9.38 0.04
C ARG A 259 3.78 -10.38 0.98
N GLU A 260 3.23 -11.46 0.44
CA GLU A 260 2.67 -12.58 1.21
C GLU A 260 3.75 -13.25 2.07
N TYR A 261 4.94 -13.47 1.52
CA TYR A 261 6.07 -14.01 2.26
C TYR A 261 6.43 -13.15 3.48
N LEU A 262 6.56 -11.86 3.29
CA LEU A 262 6.90 -10.92 4.36
C LEU A 262 5.78 -10.81 5.40
N PHE A 263 4.52 -10.87 4.98
CA PHE A 263 3.40 -10.89 5.91
C PHE A 263 3.41 -12.18 6.75
N GLY A 264 3.68 -13.33 6.13
CA GLY A 264 3.87 -14.59 6.82
C GLY A 264 4.99 -14.53 7.88
N LYS A 265 6.13 -13.93 7.54
CA LYS A 265 7.23 -13.72 8.50
C LYS A 265 6.82 -12.81 9.66
N ALA A 266 6.16 -11.69 9.39
CA ALA A 266 5.73 -10.75 10.42
C ALA A 266 4.70 -11.36 11.40
N THR A 267 3.83 -12.22 10.90
CA THR A 267 2.79 -12.89 11.70
C THR A 267 3.18 -14.26 12.25
N GLY A 268 4.39 -14.75 11.90
CA GLY A 268 4.88 -16.06 12.33
C GLY A 268 4.16 -17.25 11.66
N GLN A 269 3.67 -17.08 10.42
CA GLN A 269 2.94 -18.11 9.68
C GLN A 269 3.83 -18.79 8.65
N GLU A 270 4.42 -19.92 9.03
CA GLU A 270 5.36 -20.69 8.20
C GLU A 270 4.71 -21.20 6.90
N ASP A 271 3.45 -21.66 6.97
CA ASP A 271 2.71 -22.13 5.79
C ASP A 271 2.53 -21.03 4.74
N LEU A 272 2.27 -19.79 5.16
CA LEU A 272 2.18 -18.66 4.24
C LEU A 272 3.54 -18.34 3.61
N CYS A 273 4.61 -18.39 4.39
CA CYS A 273 5.97 -18.22 3.88
C CYS A 273 6.32 -19.30 2.84
N LEU A 274 6.02 -20.56 3.15
CA LEU A 274 6.26 -21.70 2.26
C LEU A 274 5.44 -21.58 0.98
N PHE A 275 4.16 -21.24 1.08
CA PHE A 275 3.27 -21.03 -0.06
C PHE A 275 3.80 -19.94 -0.99
N ALA A 276 4.12 -18.77 -0.43
CA ALA A 276 4.61 -17.63 -1.20
C ALA A 276 5.96 -17.94 -1.88
N ALA A 277 6.86 -18.64 -1.20
CA ALA A 277 8.13 -19.05 -1.77
C ALA A 277 7.96 -20.06 -2.91
N LYS A 278 7.07 -21.08 -2.74
CA LYS A 278 6.73 -22.04 -3.80
C LYS A 278 6.21 -21.33 -5.04
N ASP A 279 5.26 -20.44 -4.86
CA ASP A 279 4.63 -19.71 -5.95
C ASP A 279 5.63 -18.79 -6.67
N PHE A 280 6.46 -18.07 -5.90
CA PHE A 280 7.51 -17.22 -6.45
C PHE A 280 8.54 -18.02 -7.27
N GLN A 281 8.99 -19.17 -6.77
CA GLN A 281 9.92 -20.05 -7.47
C GLN A 281 9.28 -20.67 -8.72
N ALA A 282 8.01 -21.10 -8.63
CA ALA A 282 7.25 -21.60 -9.78
C ALA A 282 7.06 -20.55 -10.89
N GLY A 283 6.95 -19.26 -10.49
CA GLY A 283 6.96 -18.10 -11.38
C GLY A 283 8.35 -17.71 -11.89
N GLN A 284 9.40 -18.51 -11.62
CA GLN A 284 10.79 -18.23 -11.99
C GLN A 284 11.34 -16.89 -11.41
N GLY A 285 10.83 -16.46 -10.27
CA GLY A 285 11.25 -15.25 -9.62
C GLY A 285 10.98 -13.98 -10.44
N GLN A 286 9.86 -13.93 -11.14
CA GLN A 286 9.50 -12.75 -11.93
C GLN A 286 9.43 -11.50 -11.05
N LEU A 287 10.19 -10.47 -11.41
CA LEU A 287 10.17 -9.17 -10.74
C LEU A 287 8.86 -8.40 -10.96
N VAL A 288 8.15 -8.76 -12.02
CA VAL A 288 6.83 -8.24 -12.34
C VAL A 288 5.85 -9.38 -12.07
N THR A 289 5.10 -9.27 -11.01
CA THR A 289 4.02 -10.21 -10.70
C THR A 289 2.85 -9.99 -11.67
N ASP A 290 2.03 -11.03 -11.85
CA ASP A 290 0.76 -10.92 -12.61
C ASP A 290 -0.29 -10.05 -11.88
N GLU A 291 0.12 -9.28 -10.88
CA GLU A 291 -0.75 -8.33 -10.18
C GLU A 291 -1.23 -7.26 -11.14
N VAL A 292 -2.53 -6.99 -11.10
CA VAL A 292 -3.21 -5.97 -11.92
C VAL A 292 -2.54 -4.59 -11.82
N ASN A 293 -1.88 -4.31 -10.68
CA ASN A 293 -1.14 -3.08 -10.42
C ASN A 293 0.37 -3.31 -10.26
N GLY A 294 0.98 -4.11 -11.11
CA GLY A 294 2.43 -4.30 -11.15
C GLY A 294 3.26 -3.02 -11.35
N GLY A 295 2.60 -1.83 -11.32
CA GLY A 295 3.19 -0.51 -11.42
C GLY A 295 3.81 0.04 -10.12
N ASN A 296 3.40 -0.46 -8.95
CA ASN A 296 3.90 0.09 -7.69
C ASN A 296 5.39 -0.22 -7.49
N LEU A 297 6.21 0.84 -7.56
CA LEU A 297 7.66 0.74 -7.48
C LEU A 297 8.14 0.17 -6.14
N PHE A 298 7.45 0.47 -5.04
CA PHE A 298 7.79 -0.05 -3.71
C PHE A 298 7.71 -1.57 -3.65
N TYR A 299 6.68 -2.18 -4.23
CA TYR A 299 6.55 -3.65 -4.27
C TYR A 299 7.64 -4.30 -5.10
N ARG A 300 8.02 -3.67 -6.22
CA ARG A 300 9.17 -4.12 -7.01
C ARG A 300 10.49 -4.02 -6.27
N MET A 301 10.68 -2.96 -5.47
CA MET A 301 11.85 -2.83 -4.59
C MET A 301 11.89 -3.95 -3.56
N GLN A 302 10.78 -4.24 -2.88
CA GLN A 302 10.69 -5.36 -1.95
C GLN A 302 11.08 -6.68 -2.63
N THR A 303 10.56 -6.93 -3.84
CA THR A 303 10.92 -8.12 -4.61
C THR A 303 12.41 -8.19 -4.91
N VAL A 304 13.05 -7.10 -5.31
CA VAL A 304 14.49 -7.06 -5.58
C VAL A 304 15.30 -7.33 -4.31
N PHE A 305 14.90 -6.76 -3.17
CA PHE A 305 15.65 -6.92 -1.91
C PHE A 305 15.52 -8.33 -1.33
N HIS A 306 14.38 -8.98 -1.49
CA HIS A 306 14.11 -10.31 -0.95
C HIS A 306 14.22 -11.44 -1.99
N TYR A 307 14.63 -11.13 -3.22
CA TYR A 307 14.71 -12.09 -4.31
C TYR A 307 15.52 -13.33 -3.95
N GLU A 308 16.74 -13.15 -3.47
CA GLU A 308 17.64 -14.26 -3.13
C GLU A 308 17.11 -15.08 -1.95
N GLU A 309 16.48 -14.44 -0.99
CA GLU A 309 15.86 -15.11 0.16
C GLU A 309 14.75 -16.05 -0.30
N LEU A 310 13.80 -15.56 -1.11
CA LEU A 310 12.70 -16.38 -1.62
C LEU A 310 13.18 -17.50 -2.55
N MET A 311 14.16 -17.22 -3.42
CA MET A 311 14.69 -18.22 -4.34
C MET A 311 15.49 -19.32 -3.66
N LYS A 312 16.07 -19.08 -2.48
CA LYS A 312 16.82 -20.04 -1.69
C LYS A 312 16.00 -20.73 -0.60
N GLN A 313 14.76 -20.27 -0.36
CA GLN A 313 13.87 -20.89 0.63
C GLN A 313 13.64 -22.37 0.26
N ASP A 314 13.82 -23.26 1.24
CA ASP A 314 13.48 -24.68 1.06
C ASP A 314 11.96 -24.81 0.89
N THR A 315 11.54 -25.32 -0.26
CA THR A 315 10.14 -25.52 -0.60
C THR A 315 9.73 -26.99 -0.65
N SER A 316 10.55 -27.89 -0.13
CA SER A 316 10.25 -29.34 -0.07
C SER A 316 9.16 -29.67 0.96
N GLY A 317 8.88 -28.78 1.92
CA GLY A 317 7.87 -28.96 2.95
C GLY A 317 6.45 -29.12 2.36
N THR A 318 5.61 -29.86 3.09
CA THR A 318 4.16 -29.95 2.80
C THR A 318 3.46 -28.84 3.56
N LEU A 319 2.52 -28.15 2.90
CA LEU A 319 1.65 -27.20 3.58
C LEU A 319 0.80 -27.97 4.60
N SER A 320 0.85 -27.56 5.85
CA SER A 320 -0.01 -28.12 6.90
C SER A 320 -1.44 -27.59 6.79
N HIS A 321 -1.59 -26.46 6.09
CA HIS A 321 -2.88 -25.84 5.85
C HIS A 321 -3.65 -26.58 4.76
N LEU A 322 -4.80 -27.16 5.14
CA LEU A 322 -5.74 -27.74 4.20
C LEU A 322 -6.59 -26.63 3.61
N SER A 323 -6.50 -26.43 2.29
CA SER A 323 -7.45 -25.54 1.61
C SER A 323 -8.88 -26.11 1.77
N LEU A 324 -9.89 -25.24 1.74
CA LEU A 324 -11.30 -25.65 1.83
C LEU A 324 -11.70 -26.72 0.80
N ILE A 325 -10.98 -26.83 -0.31
CA ILE A 325 -11.20 -27.86 -1.34
C ILE A 325 -10.91 -29.27 -0.80
N HIS A 326 -9.91 -29.43 0.06
CA HIS A 326 -9.59 -30.72 0.65
C HIS A 326 -10.60 -31.15 1.73
N ILE A 327 -11.36 -30.21 2.27
CA ILE A 327 -12.43 -30.48 3.27
C ILE A 327 -13.73 -30.87 2.57
N SER A 328 -13.95 -30.42 1.35
CA SER A 328 -15.22 -30.55 0.62
C SER A 328 -15.17 -31.47 -0.61
N GLU A 329 -14.18 -32.37 -0.72
CA GLU A 329 -14.33 -33.42 -1.72
C GLU A 329 -15.57 -34.26 -1.33
N PRO A 330 -16.71 -34.09 -2.03
CA PRO A 330 -17.81 -34.99 -1.79
C PRO A 330 -17.30 -36.37 -2.20
N THR A 331 -17.36 -37.31 -1.27
CA THR A 331 -17.29 -38.74 -1.62
C THR A 331 -18.13 -38.92 -2.87
N ARG A 332 -17.47 -39.24 -3.98
CA ARG A 332 -18.11 -39.45 -5.27
C ARG A 332 -19.26 -40.41 -5.01
N PRO A 333 -20.53 -40.06 -5.32
CA PRO A 333 -21.59 -41.05 -5.22
C PRO A 333 -21.18 -42.26 -6.03
N GLU A 334 -21.16 -43.44 -5.43
CA GLU A 334 -21.00 -44.68 -6.18
C GLU A 334 -22.01 -44.65 -7.32
N PRO A 335 -21.64 -45.02 -8.55
CA PRO A 335 -22.62 -45.10 -9.63
C PRO A 335 -23.71 -46.07 -9.21
N ILE A 336 -24.93 -45.56 -9.15
CA ILE A 336 -26.12 -46.39 -8.96
C ILE A 336 -26.19 -47.34 -10.16
N SER A 337 -25.84 -48.60 -9.91
CA SER A 337 -25.98 -49.69 -10.86
C SER A 337 -27.44 -49.99 -11.14
#